data_a405b16e64182ad28b2f297435eb001c
#
_entry.id   a405b16e64182ad28b2f297435eb001c
#
_cell.length_a   1.000
_cell.length_b   1.000
_cell.length_c   1.000
_cell.angle_alpha   90.00
_cell.angle_beta   90.00
_cell.angle_gamma   90.00
#
_symmetry.space_group_name_H-M   'P 1'
#
loop_
_entity.id
_entity.type
_entity.pdbx_description
1 polymer ?
#
loop_
_entity_poly.entity_id
_entity_poly.type
_entity_poly.pdbx_seq_one_letter_code
_entity_poly.pdbx_strand_id
1 'polypeptide(L)'
;MFKKYFLWLAASLLVAAPAHAKLRVVTTLQDFSSIADAIGGDRVETFAIAKGYQDPHFVDAKPSFILKLSKADLLIVAGLELEIGYLPPLIDQSRNDKIHPSSPGYLDASIGCDILQRPTTQVTRAMGDVHPYGNPHFWTDPNNGKVIARAIAAKLSELDPSGKSTYDKNLAAFEGKLDEKDKEWLAKMAPFANAKIVTFHDSWPNFAKHFKLNVAGHIEPKPGIPPTPSHTLEIINLIQSEKIPAMLVEPYFDLKTPNYIATKTSAKVVVFYPSVGGTPEIKDYFSLFDRNIDAFVNAMKGSK
;
A
#
# COMPACT_ATOMS: atom_id res chain seq x y z
N MET A 1 14.40 80.44 8.29
CA MET A 1 13.97 79.48 7.28
C MET A 1 14.11 78.09 7.84
N PHE A 2 13.06 77.48 8.43
CA PHE A 2 13.08 76.12 8.94
C PHE A 2 12.35 75.20 7.96
N LYS A 3 13.05 74.29 7.26
CA LYS A 3 12.50 73.29 6.43
C LYS A 3 12.05 72.11 7.34
N LYS A 4 10.73 71.87 7.44
CA LYS A 4 10.16 70.67 8.08
C LYS A 4 10.22 69.50 7.11
N TYR A 5 11.05 68.48 7.47
CA TYR A 5 11.04 67.17 6.80
C TYR A 5 9.95 66.31 7.41
N PHE A 6 8.92 65.96 6.60
CA PHE A 6 7.85 65.03 6.95
C PHE A 6 8.34 63.63 6.57
N LEU A 7 8.74 62.82 7.56
CA LEU A 7 9.03 61.41 7.35
C LEU A 7 7.69 60.63 7.28
N TRP A 8 7.39 60.07 6.11
CA TRP A 8 6.35 59.09 5.95
C TRP A 8 6.87 57.73 6.41
N LEU A 9 6.40 57.22 7.55
CA LEU A 9 6.63 55.87 8.02
C LEU A 9 5.63 54.97 7.32
N ALA A 10 6.02 54.27 6.28
CA ALA A 10 5.22 53.21 5.65
C ALA A 10 5.21 51.99 6.57
N ALA A 11 4.14 51.79 7.32
CA ALA A 11 3.91 50.59 8.10
C ALA A 11 3.50 49.48 7.13
N SER A 12 4.45 48.59 6.79
CA SER A 12 4.15 47.35 6.07
C SER A 12 3.38 46.43 7.01
N LEU A 13 2.07 46.32 6.83
CA LEU A 13 1.25 45.28 7.44
C LEU A 13 1.71 43.92 6.86
N LEU A 14 2.53 43.19 7.58
CA LEU A 14 2.73 41.77 7.36
C LEU A 14 1.38 41.07 7.70
N VAL A 15 0.57 40.76 6.68
CA VAL A 15 -0.57 39.88 6.83
C VAL A 15 0.01 38.48 7.07
N ALA A 16 0.11 38.08 8.33
CA ALA A 16 0.41 36.69 8.68
C ALA A 16 -0.75 35.84 8.14
N ALA A 17 -0.49 35.04 7.12
CA ALA A 17 -1.45 34.03 6.67
C ALA A 17 -1.80 33.14 7.88
N PRO A 18 -3.07 32.85 8.15
CA PRO A 18 -3.44 31.99 9.26
C PRO A 18 -2.76 30.64 9.06
N ALA A 19 -1.92 30.25 10.04
CA ALA A 19 -1.34 28.91 10.07
C ALA A 19 -2.50 27.93 10.32
N HIS A 20 -2.98 27.29 9.26
CA HIS A 20 -3.92 26.20 9.44
C HIS A 20 -3.24 25.03 10.13
N ALA A 21 -3.87 24.51 11.21
CA ALA A 21 -3.38 23.30 11.85
C ALA A 21 -3.49 22.14 10.82
N LYS A 22 -2.41 21.38 10.69
CA LYS A 22 -2.39 20.21 9.78
C LYS A 22 -3.39 19.17 10.26
N LEU A 23 -4.09 18.54 9.31
CA LEU A 23 -4.87 17.34 9.62
C LEU A 23 -3.92 16.18 9.97
N ARG A 24 -4.18 15.55 11.10
CA ARG A 24 -3.42 14.36 11.54
C ARG A 24 -4.06 13.12 10.96
N VAL A 25 -3.37 12.53 10.00
CA VAL A 25 -3.82 11.35 9.26
C VAL A 25 -3.06 10.13 9.75
N VAL A 26 -3.78 9.19 10.36
CA VAL A 26 -3.22 7.87 10.69
C VAL A 26 -3.66 6.90 9.61
N THR A 27 -2.75 6.07 9.13
CA THR A 27 -3.03 5.04 8.13
C THR A 27 -2.59 3.67 8.64
N THR A 28 -3.20 2.61 8.16
CA THR A 28 -2.74 1.27 8.49
C THR A 28 -1.52 0.87 7.68
N LEU A 29 -1.41 1.34 6.43
CA LEU A 29 -0.29 1.05 5.52
C LEU A 29 0.48 2.31 5.14
N GLN A 30 1.78 2.19 4.86
CA GLN A 30 2.61 3.30 4.37
C GLN A 30 2.23 3.75 2.97
N ASP A 31 1.61 2.89 2.17
CA ASP A 31 1.07 3.22 0.85
C ASP A 31 0.02 4.32 0.93
N PHE A 32 -0.90 4.21 1.88
CA PHE A 32 -1.93 5.22 2.11
C PHE A 32 -1.37 6.51 2.69
N SER A 33 -0.33 6.43 3.56
CA SER A 33 0.40 7.62 4.00
C SER A 33 1.05 8.33 2.83
N SER A 34 1.72 7.59 1.94
CA SER A 34 2.39 8.14 0.75
C SER A 34 1.39 8.86 -0.17
N ILE A 35 0.21 8.25 -0.40
CA ILE A 35 -0.84 8.87 -1.21
C ILE A 35 -1.42 10.10 -0.49
N ALA A 36 -1.69 9.99 0.83
CA ALA A 36 -2.21 11.09 1.62
C ALA A 36 -1.23 12.28 1.68
N ASP A 37 0.08 12.04 1.79
CA ASP A 37 1.11 13.06 1.71
C ASP A 37 1.15 13.74 0.32
N ALA A 38 1.03 12.94 -0.75
CA ALA A 38 1.01 13.47 -2.11
C ALA A 38 -0.21 14.36 -2.36
N ILE A 39 -1.39 14.01 -1.82
CA ILE A 39 -2.62 14.77 -1.97
C ILE A 39 -2.68 15.95 -1.00
N GLY A 40 -2.35 15.72 0.27
CA GLY A 40 -2.49 16.70 1.36
C GLY A 40 -1.39 17.76 1.39
N GLY A 41 -0.18 17.40 0.93
CA GLY A 41 0.99 18.28 0.96
C GLY A 41 1.30 18.76 2.37
N ASP A 42 1.50 20.06 2.51
CA ASP A 42 1.81 20.71 3.79
C ASP A 42 0.63 20.84 4.77
N ARG A 43 -0.59 20.48 4.31
CA ARG A 43 -1.82 20.54 5.11
C ARG A 43 -2.10 19.27 5.92
N VAL A 44 -1.31 18.22 5.74
CA VAL A 44 -1.43 16.96 6.49
C VAL A 44 -0.17 16.62 7.25
N GLU A 45 -0.31 15.81 8.30
CA GLU A 45 0.77 15.11 8.99
C GLU A 45 0.37 13.64 9.07
N THR A 46 1.08 12.78 8.37
CA THR A 46 0.75 11.35 8.28
C THR A 46 1.53 10.49 9.27
N PHE A 47 0.93 9.37 9.65
CA PHE A 47 1.58 8.32 10.44
C PHE A 47 1.04 6.95 10.03
N ALA A 48 1.91 6.05 9.58
CA ALA A 48 1.54 4.67 9.26
C ALA A 48 1.79 3.73 10.44
N ILE A 49 0.80 2.88 10.77
CA ILE A 49 0.86 1.87 11.82
C ILE A 49 1.81 0.74 11.41
N ALA A 50 1.52 0.05 10.30
CA ALA A 50 2.41 -0.96 9.74
C ALA A 50 3.57 -0.28 8.99
N LYS A 51 4.78 -0.82 9.17
CA LYS A 51 5.95 -0.41 8.38
C LYS A 51 6.03 -1.25 7.12
N GLY A 52 6.53 -0.66 6.02
CA GLY A 52 6.56 -1.31 4.72
C GLY A 52 7.35 -2.64 4.65
N TYR A 53 8.19 -2.92 5.64
CA TYR A 53 8.91 -4.18 5.80
C TYR A 53 8.22 -5.17 6.73
N GLN A 54 7.04 -4.85 7.29
CA GLN A 54 6.26 -5.70 8.18
C GLN A 54 5.09 -6.32 7.44
N ASP A 55 4.70 -7.52 7.88
CA ASP A 55 3.46 -8.13 7.45
C ASP A 55 2.26 -7.33 7.99
N PRO A 56 1.40 -6.77 7.13
CA PRO A 56 0.27 -5.96 7.56
C PRO A 56 -0.85 -6.75 8.27
N HIS A 57 -0.86 -8.08 8.16
CA HIS A 57 -1.81 -8.94 8.88
C HIS A 57 -1.44 -9.05 10.37
N PHE A 58 -0.13 -8.97 10.69
CA PHE A 58 0.41 -9.24 12.01
C PHE A 58 1.23 -8.05 12.53
N VAL A 59 0.54 -7.02 13.02
CA VAL A 59 1.17 -5.83 13.60
C VAL A 59 1.02 -5.87 15.12
N ASP A 60 2.14 -5.78 15.83
CA ASP A 60 2.13 -5.67 17.29
C ASP A 60 1.42 -4.38 17.74
N ALA A 61 0.34 -4.52 18.50
CA ALA A 61 -0.36 -3.38 19.08
C ALA A 61 0.53 -2.68 20.14
N LYS A 62 0.89 -1.42 19.87
CA LYS A 62 1.77 -0.63 20.74
C LYS A 62 1.01 0.53 21.38
N PRO A 63 1.25 0.86 22.66
CA PRO A 63 0.62 2.02 23.32
C PRO A 63 0.84 3.34 22.56
N SER A 64 1.97 3.47 21.85
CA SER A 64 2.25 4.64 21.00
C SER A 64 1.26 4.82 19.86
N PHE A 65 0.67 3.74 19.35
CA PHE A 65 -0.38 3.79 18.32
C PHE A 65 -1.68 4.37 18.87
N ILE A 66 -2.04 4.00 20.11
CA ILE A 66 -3.20 4.57 20.83
C ILE A 66 -3.05 6.09 20.93
N LEU A 67 -1.85 6.59 21.27
CA LEU A 67 -1.57 8.03 21.35
C LEU A 67 -1.67 8.74 19.99
N LYS A 68 -1.32 8.06 18.88
CA LYS A 68 -1.50 8.61 17.54
C LYS A 68 -2.98 8.63 17.15
N LEU A 69 -3.68 7.53 17.36
CA LEU A 69 -5.11 7.39 17.08
C LEU A 69 -5.97 8.35 17.91
N SER A 70 -5.65 8.58 19.19
CA SER A 70 -6.40 9.51 20.06
C SER A 70 -6.38 10.95 19.56
N LYS A 71 -5.39 11.30 18.74
CA LYS A 71 -5.23 12.66 18.17
C LYS A 71 -5.56 12.72 16.68
N ALA A 72 -5.87 11.59 16.05
CA ALA A 72 -6.12 11.53 14.63
C ALA A 72 -7.39 12.29 14.26
N ASP A 73 -7.34 13.03 13.17
CA ASP A 73 -8.48 13.65 12.53
C ASP A 73 -9.03 12.76 11.41
N LEU A 74 -8.17 11.88 10.84
CA LEU A 74 -8.51 10.88 9.83
C LEU A 74 -7.76 9.57 10.11
N LEU A 75 -8.46 8.44 10.05
CA LEU A 75 -7.92 7.09 10.01
C LEU A 75 -8.25 6.47 8.64
N ILE A 76 -7.21 6.03 7.91
CA ILE A 76 -7.35 5.33 6.64
C ILE A 76 -6.95 3.87 6.84
N VAL A 77 -7.86 2.95 6.53
CA VAL A 77 -7.64 1.51 6.68
C VAL A 77 -7.68 0.81 5.32
N ALA A 78 -7.01 -0.34 5.19
CA ALA A 78 -7.17 -1.19 4.03
C ALA A 78 -8.57 -1.82 4.00
N GLY A 79 -9.12 -2.14 5.16
CA GLY A 79 -10.42 -2.80 5.25
C GLY A 79 -10.35 -4.29 4.89
N LEU A 80 -11.49 -4.87 4.51
CA LEU A 80 -11.60 -6.28 4.13
C LEU A 80 -11.08 -7.26 5.21
N GLU A 81 -11.07 -6.82 6.48
CA GLU A 81 -10.53 -7.54 7.65
C GLU A 81 -9.00 -7.73 7.66
N LEU A 82 -8.23 -6.99 6.85
CA LEU A 82 -6.76 -7.07 6.90
C LEU A 82 -6.23 -6.78 8.32
N GLU A 83 -6.78 -5.77 8.97
CA GLU A 83 -6.33 -5.26 10.28
C GLU A 83 -7.08 -5.87 11.47
N ILE A 84 -7.92 -6.90 11.24
CA ILE A 84 -8.82 -7.42 12.28
C ILE A 84 -8.09 -7.89 13.54
N GLY A 85 -6.85 -8.35 13.38
CA GLY A 85 -6.03 -8.86 14.48
C GLY A 85 -5.52 -7.80 15.47
N TYR A 86 -5.47 -6.51 15.07
CA TYR A 86 -4.83 -5.49 15.92
C TYR A 86 -5.56 -4.14 15.99
N LEU A 87 -6.26 -3.74 14.93
CA LEU A 87 -6.78 -2.37 14.84
C LEU A 87 -8.03 -2.11 15.71
N PRO A 88 -9.04 -2.99 15.80
CA PRO A 88 -10.24 -2.71 16.58
C PRO A 88 -9.95 -2.32 18.02
N PRO A 89 -9.16 -3.08 18.81
CA PRO A 89 -8.86 -2.70 20.18
C PRO A 89 -8.04 -1.41 20.30
N LEU A 90 -7.24 -1.04 19.28
CA LEU A 90 -6.51 0.22 19.27
C LEU A 90 -7.44 1.42 19.07
N ILE A 91 -8.46 1.29 18.20
CA ILE A 91 -9.49 2.31 17.98
C ILE A 91 -10.26 2.52 19.29
N ASP A 92 -10.76 1.45 19.91
CA ASP A 92 -11.55 1.52 21.14
C ASP A 92 -10.75 2.18 22.28
N GLN A 93 -9.49 1.79 22.46
CA GLN A 93 -8.62 2.36 23.49
C GLN A 93 -8.19 3.80 23.19
N SER A 94 -8.24 4.24 21.95
CA SER A 94 -7.90 5.63 21.58
C SER A 94 -8.89 6.65 22.12
N ARG A 95 -10.13 6.24 22.41
CA ARG A 95 -11.26 7.09 22.84
C ARG A 95 -11.49 8.28 21.91
N ASN A 96 -11.29 8.08 20.61
CA ASN A 96 -11.48 9.10 19.59
C ASN A 96 -12.67 8.73 18.69
N ASP A 97 -13.84 9.28 19.03
CA ASP A 97 -15.09 8.98 18.32
C ASP A 97 -15.08 9.43 16.84
N LYS A 98 -14.14 10.31 16.46
CA LYS A 98 -14.02 10.79 15.07
C LYS A 98 -13.61 9.71 14.09
N ILE A 99 -12.85 8.69 14.57
CA ILE A 99 -12.20 7.67 13.73
C ILE A 99 -12.79 6.27 13.87
N HIS A 100 -13.94 6.14 14.51
CA HIS A 100 -14.69 4.87 14.54
C HIS A 100 -15.28 4.59 13.15
N PRO A 101 -15.51 3.32 12.79
CA PRO A 101 -16.22 2.96 11.55
C PRO A 101 -17.52 3.77 11.40
N SER A 102 -17.77 4.29 10.22
CA SER A 102 -18.89 5.19 9.87
C SER A 102 -18.80 6.63 10.41
N SER A 103 -17.75 7.00 11.16
CA SER A 103 -17.51 8.40 11.56
C SER A 103 -16.89 9.21 10.41
N PRO A 104 -17.02 10.54 10.41
CA PRO A 104 -16.46 11.39 9.34
C PRO A 104 -14.96 11.23 9.15
N GLY A 105 -14.20 10.98 10.21
CA GLY A 105 -12.75 10.77 10.17
C GLY A 105 -12.33 9.31 9.93
N TYR A 106 -13.20 8.45 9.38
CA TYR A 106 -12.87 7.08 9.01
C TYR A 106 -12.96 6.90 7.50
N LEU A 107 -11.94 6.28 6.90
CA LEU A 107 -11.91 5.95 5.48
C LEU A 107 -11.47 4.49 5.29
N ASP A 108 -12.36 3.66 4.78
CA ASP A 108 -12.05 2.34 4.23
C ASP A 108 -11.60 2.51 2.78
N ALA A 109 -10.31 2.29 2.52
CA ALA A 109 -9.69 2.50 1.22
C ALA A 109 -10.07 1.44 0.19
N SER A 110 -10.71 0.33 0.60
CA SER A 110 -11.19 -0.72 -0.32
C SER A 110 -12.43 -0.30 -1.10
N ILE A 111 -13.16 0.72 -0.62
CA ILE A 111 -14.43 1.13 -1.21
C ILE A 111 -14.20 1.72 -2.61
N GLY A 112 -14.83 1.10 -3.60
CA GLY A 112 -14.71 1.46 -5.01
C GLY A 112 -13.53 0.83 -5.73
N CYS A 113 -12.64 0.12 -5.03
CA CYS A 113 -11.54 -0.63 -5.63
C CYS A 113 -12.02 -1.95 -6.27
N ASP A 114 -11.22 -2.43 -7.23
CA ASP A 114 -11.42 -3.76 -7.82
C ASP A 114 -10.89 -4.83 -6.86
N ILE A 115 -11.81 -5.43 -6.09
CA ILE A 115 -11.49 -6.47 -5.11
C ILE A 115 -11.64 -7.84 -5.74
N LEU A 116 -10.52 -8.56 -5.79
CA LEU A 116 -10.44 -9.89 -6.37
C LEU A 116 -10.67 -10.99 -5.33
N GLN A 117 -10.82 -12.22 -5.80
CA GLN A 117 -10.86 -13.45 -4.99
C GLN A 117 -11.89 -13.39 -3.85
N ARG A 118 -13.07 -12.80 -4.11
CA ARG A 118 -14.18 -12.83 -3.15
C ARG A 118 -14.65 -14.29 -2.97
N PRO A 119 -14.60 -14.84 -1.73
CA PRO A 119 -15.06 -16.20 -1.49
C PRO A 119 -16.54 -16.36 -1.87
N THR A 120 -16.86 -17.48 -2.52
CA THR A 120 -18.24 -17.86 -2.87
C THR A 120 -18.88 -18.75 -1.81
N THR A 121 -18.11 -19.18 -0.82
CA THR A 121 -18.53 -20.02 0.31
C THR A 121 -18.13 -19.38 1.62
N GLN A 122 -18.73 -19.83 2.71
CA GLN A 122 -18.38 -19.33 4.04
C GLN A 122 -16.90 -19.61 4.36
N VAL A 123 -16.17 -18.56 4.73
CA VAL A 123 -14.76 -18.68 5.17
C VAL A 123 -14.71 -19.32 6.54
N THR A 124 -13.81 -20.31 6.69
CA THR A 124 -13.58 -21.02 7.95
C THR A 124 -12.10 -20.96 8.33
N ARG A 125 -11.77 -21.14 9.60
CA ARG A 125 -10.37 -21.18 10.09
C ARG A 125 -9.48 -22.20 9.39
N ALA A 126 -10.07 -23.28 8.86
CA ALA A 126 -9.34 -24.30 8.10
C ALA A 126 -8.80 -23.79 6.75
N MET A 127 -9.26 -22.63 6.28
CA MET A 127 -8.83 -22.01 5.03
C MET A 127 -7.59 -21.10 5.22
N GLY A 128 -7.09 -20.94 6.45
CA GLY A 128 -6.03 -19.99 6.79
C GLY A 128 -6.55 -18.56 6.84
N ASP A 129 -5.69 -17.59 6.52
CA ASP A 129 -6.00 -16.14 6.54
C ASP A 129 -6.75 -15.69 5.26
N VAL A 130 -7.74 -16.48 4.83
CA VAL A 130 -8.63 -16.08 3.75
C VAL A 130 -9.62 -15.03 4.25
N HIS A 131 -9.64 -13.88 3.59
CA HIS A 131 -10.50 -12.76 3.95
C HIS A 131 -11.91 -12.91 3.38
N PRO A 132 -12.98 -12.78 4.20
CA PRO A 132 -14.34 -13.07 3.76
C PRO A 132 -14.89 -12.10 2.72
N TYR A 133 -14.31 -10.90 2.63
CA TYR A 133 -14.76 -9.84 1.70
C TYR A 133 -13.91 -9.76 0.43
N GLY A 134 -12.91 -10.64 0.25
CA GLY A 134 -12.00 -10.70 -0.87
C GLY A 134 -10.55 -10.39 -0.49
N ASN A 135 -9.65 -10.54 -1.44
CA ASN A 135 -8.22 -10.35 -1.20
C ASN A 135 -7.91 -8.88 -0.84
N PRO A 136 -7.29 -8.62 0.31
CA PRO A 136 -7.09 -7.26 0.81
C PRO A 136 -5.93 -6.50 0.17
N HIS A 137 -5.10 -7.13 -0.68
CA HIS A 137 -3.90 -6.54 -1.27
C HIS A 137 -4.19 -5.71 -2.53
N PHE A 138 -5.34 -5.07 -2.61
CA PHE A 138 -5.84 -4.34 -3.78
C PHE A 138 -4.99 -3.12 -4.16
N TRP A 139 -4.24 -2.52 -3.22
CA TRP A 139 -3.38 -1.36 -3.49
C TRP A 139 -2.18 -1.68 -4.39
N THR A 140 -1.90 -2.95 -4.64
CA THR A 140 -0.85 -3.41 -5.57
C THR A 140 -1.23 -3.26 -7.05
N ASP A 141 -2.42 -2.74 -7.37
CA ASP A 141 -2.85 -2.31 -8.71
C ASP A 141 -2.81 -0.78 -8.82
N PRO A 142 -2.07 -0.19 -9.77
CA PRO A 142 -2.06 1.26 -10.01
C PRO A 142 -3.46 1.87 -10.23
N ASN A 143 -4.39 1.13 -10.87
CA ASN A 143 -5.76 1.62 -11.06
C ASN A 143 -6.48 1.79 -9.73
N ASN A 144 -6.33 0.86 -8.81
CA ASN A 144 -6.85 1.02 -7.45
C ASN A 144 -6.16 2.17 -6.72
N GLY A 145 -4.87 2.42 -7.00
CA GLY A 145 -4.16 3.59 -6.48
C GLY A 145 -4.84 4.92 -6.81
N LYS A 146 -5.43 5.06 -8.01
CA LYS A 146 -6.24 6.24 -8.38
C LYS A 146 -7.54 6.31 -7.57
N VAL A 147 -8.23 5.18 -7.40
CA VAL A 147 -9.48 5.14 -6.61
C VAL A 147 -9.19 5.57 -5.17
N ILE A 148 -8.13 5.04 -4.58
CA ILE A 148 -7.67 5.39 -3.22
C ILE A 148 -7.34 6.89 -3.14
N ALA A 149 -6.59 7.43 -4.10
CA ALA A 149 -6.22 8.85 -4.13
C ALA A 149 -7.44 9.77 -4.18
N ARG A 150 -8.46 9.43 -5.01
CA ARG A 150 -9.73 10.16 -5.09
C ARG A 150 -10.50 10.11 -3.76
N ALA A 151 -10.57 8.94 -3.14
CA ALA A 151 -11.23 8.78 -1.84
C ALA A 151 -10.54 9.61 -0.74
N ILE A 152 -9.20 9.60 -0.71
CA ILE A 152 -8.40 10.41 0.22
C ILE A 152 -8.63 11.91 -0.03
N ALA A 153 -8.55 12.38 -1.29
CA ALA A 153 -8.78 13.79 -1.63
C ALA A 153 -10.19 14.27 -1.24
N ALA A 154 -11.21 13.44 -1.48
CA ALA A 154 -12.59 13.74 -1.08
C ALA A 154 -12.70 13.85 0.45
N LYS A 155 -12.11 12.91 1.18
CA LYS A 155 -12.15 12.88 2.66
C LYS A 155 -11.37 14.05 3.27
N LEU A 156 -10.20 14.40 2.74
CA LEU A 156 -9.46 15.59 3.17
C LEU A 156 -10.25 16.87 2.91
N SER A 157 -10.95 16.98 1.76
CA SER A 157 -11.78 18.13 1.44
C SER A 157 -13.03 18.25 2.34
N GLU A 158 -13.57 17.11 2.81
CA GLU A 158 -14.66 17.08 3.79
C GLU A 158 -14.21 17.61 5.14
N LEU A 159 -13.03 17.18 5.61
CA LEU A 159 -12.49 17.53 6.93
C LEU A 159 -11.83 18.92 6.96
N ASP A 160 -11.30 19.39 5.83
CA ASP A 160 -10.72 20.71 5.65
C ASP A 160 -11.18 21.34 4.32
N PRO A 161 -12.39 21.93 4.30
CA PRO A 161 -12.94 22.58 3.09
C PRO A 161 -12.06 23.70 2.53
N SER A 162 -11.27 24.35 3.40
CA SER A 162 -10.36 25.43 2.98
C SER A 162 -9.18 24.93 2.14
N GLY A 163 -8.81 23.65 2.27
CA GLY A 163 -7.76 22.98 1.52
C GLY A 163 -8.20 22.39 0.18
N LYS A 164 -9.50 22.35 -0.10
CA LYS A 164 -10.06 21.64 -1.27
C LYS A 164 -9.35 21.94 -2.58
N SER A 165 -9.08 23.21 -2.89
CA SER A 165 -8.39 23.59 -4.13
C SER A 165 -6.97 23.00 -4.22
N THR A 166 -6.26 22.91 -3.08
CA THR A 166 -4.94 22.27 -3.01
C THR A 166 -5.06 20.78 -3.24
N TYR A 167 -6.02 20.12 -2.59
CA TYR A 167 -6.25 18.69 -2.73
C TYR A 167 -6.64 18.28 -4.15
N ASP A 168 -7.53 19.05 -4.78
CA ASP A 168 -7.96 18.82 -6.18
C ASP A 168 -6.77 18.97 -7.14
N LYS A 169 -5.93 20.02 -6.97
CA LYS A 169 -4.72 20.22 -7.77
C LYS A 169 -3.72 19.09 -7.61
N ASN A 170 -3.48 18.67 -6.37
CA ASN A 170 -2.52 17.62 -6.06
C ASN A 170 -3.03 16.25 -6.53
N LEU A 171 -4.32 15.99 -6.44
CA LEU A 171 -4.95 14.80 -7.00
C LEU A 171 -4.74 14.72 -8.51
N ALA A 172 -5.01 15.80 -9.24
CA ALA A 172 -4.79 15.84 -10.68
C ALA A 172 -3.30 15.60 -11.04
N ALA A 173 -2.37 16.15 -10.27
CA ALA A 173 -0.94 15.91 -10.46
C ALA A 173 -0.53 14.47 -10.17
N PHE A 174 -1.07 13.88 -9.08
CA PHE A 174 -0.84 12.48 -8.72
C PHE A 174 -1.35 11.53 -9.81
N GLU A 175 -2.59 11.72 -10.26
CA GLU A 175 -3.19 10.89 -11.31
C GLU A 175 -2.45 11.02 -12.63
N GLY A 176 -2.06 12.23 -13.05
CA GLY A 176 -1.28 12.44 -14.26
C GLY A 176 0.08 11.72 -14.22
N LYS A 177 0.79 11.83 -13.08
CA LYS A 177 2.05 11.11 -12.87
C LYS A 177 1.83 9.59 -12.88
N LEU A 178 0.74 9.11 -12.25
CA LEU A 178 0.44 7.68 -12.23
C LEU A 178 0.12 7.14 -13.62
N ASP A 179 -0.60 7.91 -14.45
CA ASP A 179 -0.86 7.54 -15.85
C ASP A 179 0.40 7.44 -16.69
N GLU A 180 1.36 8.35 -16.50
CA GLU A 180 2.65 8.32 -17.19
C GLU A 180 3.47 7.10 -16.74
N LYS A 181 3.58 6.88 -15.43
CA LYS A 181 4.32 5.75 -14.86
C LYS A 181 3.70 4.41 -15.23
N ASP A 182 2.39 4.32 -15.23
CA ASP A 182 1.69 3.08 -15.60
C ASP A 182 1.97 2.68 -17.06
N LYS A 183 2.01 3.64 -17.98
CA LYS A 183 2.42 3.38 -19.36
C LYS A 183 3.86 2.85 -19.45
N GLU A 184 4.79 3.42 -18.66
CA GLU A 184 6.18 2.94 -18.57
C GLU A 184 6.23 1.52 -18.02
N TRP A 185 5.50 1.23 -16.94
CA TRP A 185 5.45 -0.08 -16.30
C TRP A 185 4.85 -1.15 -17.21
N LEU A 186 3.72 -0.84 -17.85
CA LEU A 186 3.08 -1.74 -18.82
C LEU A 186 4.00 -2.04 -20.00
N ALA A 187 4.74 -1.05 -20.51
CA ALA A 187 5.72 -1.26 -21.59
C ALA A 187 6.88 -2.16 -21.14
N LYS A 188 7.42 -1.97 -19.91
CA LYS A 188 8.46 -2.83 -19.34
C LYS A 188 7.98 -4.28 -19.13
N MET A 189 6.73 -4.44 -18.72
CA MET A 189 6.12 -5.74 -18.39
C MET A 189 5.57 -6.49 -19.62
N ALA A 190 5.27 -5.78 -20.71
CA ALA A 190 4.66 -6.36 -21.91
C ALA A 190 5.39 -7.61 -22.47
N PRO A 191 6.75 -7.69 -22.49
CA PRO A 191 7.45 -8.89 -22.96
C PRO A 191 7.19 -10.14 -22.10
N PHE A 192 6.65 -9.98 -20.90
CA PHE A 192 6.41 -11.05 -19.94
C PHE A 192 4.91 -11.33 -19.71
N ALA A 193 4.05 -10.80 -20.59
CA ALA A 193 2.63 -11.09 -20.53
C ALA A 193 2.37 -12.61 -20.57
N ASN A 194 1.49 -13.07 -19.67
CA ASN A 194 1.15 -14.48 -19.40
C ASN A 194 2.31 -15.32 -18.82
N ALA A 195 3.43 -14.70 -18.43
CA ALA A 195 4.49 -15.43 -17.74
C ALA A 195 3.94 -16.04 -16.44
N LYS A 196 4.22 -17.34 -16.25
CA LYS A 196 3.89 -18.04 -15.03
C LYS A 196 4.88 -17.67 -13.93
N ILE A 197 4.35 -17.42 -12.74
CA ILE A 197 5.13 -17.13 -11.52
C ILE A 197 4.58 -17.95 -10.36
N VAL A 198 5.40 -18.16 -9.36
CA VAL A 198 4.98 -18.61 -8.02
C VAL A 198 5.17 -17.43 -7.06
N THR A 199 4.28 -17.27 -6.10
CA THR A 199 4.42 -16.27 -5.03
C THR A 199 4.58 -16.98 -3.69
N PHE A 200 5.13 -16.29 -2.67
CA PHE A 200 5.17 -16.91 -1.34
C PHE A 200 3.77 -16.93 -0.74
N HIS A 201 3.21 -15.74 -0.54
CA HIS A 201 1.83 -15.50 -0.09
C HIS A 201 0.95 -15.03 -1.26
N ASP A 202 -0.36 -15.03 -1.07
CA ASP A 202 -1.33 -14.55 -2.08
C ASP A 202 -1.52 -13.03 -2.03
N SER A 203 -0.41 -12.28 -2.06
CA SER A 203 -0.42 -10.81 -2.01
C SER A 203 -0.59 -10.15 -3.38
N TRP A 204 -0.50 -10.90 -4.48
CA TRP A 204 -0.25 -10.31 -5.80
C TRP A 204 -1.35 -10.50 -6.86
N PRO A 205 -2.61 -10.85 -6.53
CA PRO A 205 -3.63 -11.08 -7.56
C PRO A 205 -3.94 -9.81 -8.36
N ASN A 206 -4.02 -8.64 -7.70
CA ASN A 206 -4.28 -7.37 -8.35
C ASN A 206 -3.09 -6.93 -9.23
N PHE A 207 -1.85 -7.04 -8.73
CA PHE A 207 -0.64 -6.80 -9.52
C PHE A 207 -0.57 -7.75 -10.74
N ALA A 208 -0.79 -9.05 -10.52
CA ALA A 208 -0.74 -10.03 -11.59
C ALA A 208 -1.81 -9.77 -12.66
N LYS A 209 -3.03 -9.42 -12.26
CA LYS A 209 -4.10 -9.03 -13.19
C LYS A 209 -3.70 -7.82 -14.03
N HIS A 210 -3.20 -6.75 -13.39
CA HIS A 210 -2.82 -5.51 -14.06
C HIS A 210 -1.70 -5.72 -15.09
N PHE A 211 -0.64 -6.45 -14.70
CA PHE A 211 0.52 -6.71 -15.56
C PHE A 211 0.41 -8.01 -16.38
N LYS A 212 -0.76 -8.65 -16.39
CA LYS A 212 -1.06 -9.87 -17.15
C LYS A 212 -0.11 -11.02 -16.85
N LEU A 213 0.25 -11.21 -15.57
CA LEU A 213 1.00 -12.37 -15.11
C LEU A 213 0.05 -13.50 -14.73
N ASN A 214 0.57 -14.73 -14.72
CA ASN A 214 -0.18 -15.91 -14.30
C ASN A 214 0.44 -16.46 -13.00
N VAL A 215 -0.24 -16.28 -11.86
CA VAL A 215 0.15 -16.90 -10.59
C VAL A 215 -0.25 -18.38 -10.63
N ALA A 216 0.74 -19.24 -10.82
CA ALA A 216 0.54 -20.69 -10.97
C ALA A 216 0.41 -21.42 -9.63
N GLY A 217 0.91 -20.83 -8.54
CA GLY A 217 0.83 -21.41 -7.20
C GLY A 217 1.48 -20.53 -6.15
N HIS A 218 1.35 -20.96 -4.89
CA HIS A 218 1.90 -20.27 -3.73
C HIS A 218 2.79 -21.21 -2.92
N ILE A 219 3.89 -20.68 -2.34
CA ILE A 219 4.78 -21.46 -1.47
C ILE A 219 4.06 -21.81 -0.16
N GLU A 220 3.21 -20.92 0.36
CA GLU A 220 2.26 -21.27 1.40
C GLU A 220 1.16 -22.20 0.84
N PRO A 221 0.81 -23.30 1.52
CA PRO A 221 -0.29 -24.18 1.08
C PRO A 221 -1.66 -23.50 1.22
N LYS A 222 -1.78 -22.55 2.14
CA LYS A 222 -2.91 -21.66 2.36
C LYS A 222 -2.37 -20.36 2.97
N PRO A 223 -3.04 -19.21 2.77
CA PRO A 223 -2.62 -17.95 3.36
C PRO A 223 -2.35 -18.07 4.88
N GLY A 224 -1.18 -17.61 5.34
CA GLY A 224 -0.78 -17.66 6.75
C GLY A 224 -0.40 -19.05 7.30
N ILE A 225 -0.41 -20.09 6.46
CA ILE A 225 0.01 -21.45 6.86
C ILE A 225 1.41 -21.74 6.33
N PRO A 226 2.40 -22.00 7.20
CA PRO A 226 3.77 -22.25 6.78
C PRO A 226 3.91 -23.43 5.81
N PRO A 227 4.86 -23.39 4.86
CA PRO A 227 5.10 -24.47 3.92
C PRO A 227 5.44 -25.81 4.61
N THR A 228 4.81 -26.90 4.16
CA THR A 228 5.16 -28.24 4.58
C THR A 228 6.14 -28.89 3.60
N PRO A 229 6.91 -29.94 3.99
CA PRO A 229 7.80 -30.65 3.07
C PRO A 229 7.05 -31.21 1.84
N SER A 230 5.84 -31.76 2.01
CA SER A 230 5.03 -32.30 0.90
C SER A 230 4.64 -31.20 -0.07
N HIS A 231 4.11 -30.08 0.44
CA HIS A 231 3.72 -28.95 -0.41
C HIS A 231 4.94 -28.29 -1.09
N THR A 232 6.09 -28.24 -0.41
CA THR A 232 7.33 -27.76 -1.02
C THR A 232 7.73 -28.63 -2.23
N LEU A 233 7.57 -29.95 -2.16
CA LEU A 233 7.82 -30.84 -3.30
C LEU A 233 6.80 -30.62 -4.43
N GLU A 234 5.53 -30.38 -4.11
CA GLU A 234 4.51 -30.03 -5.11
C GLU A 234 4.90 -28.75 -5.87
N ILE A 235 5.35 -27.73 -5.16
CA ILE A 235 5.81 -26.45 -5.77
C ILE A 235 7.07 -26.67 -6.64
N ILE A 236 8.03 -27.49 -6.19
CA ILE A 236 9.20 -27.86 -7.00
C ILE A 236 8.77 -28.54 -8.31
N ASN A 237 7.86 -29.52 -8.24
CA ASN A 237 7.35 -30.24 -9.40
C ASN A 237 6.58 -29.29 -10.35
N LEU A 238 5.78 -28.40 -9.80
CA LEU A 238 5.05 -27.37 -10.56
C LEU A 238 6.04 -26.46 -11.34
N ILE A 239 7.05 -25.95 -10.64
CA ILE A 239 8.04 -25.06 -11.25
C ILE A 239 8.81 -25.78 -12.37
N GLN A 240 9.21 -27.04 -12.16
CA GLN A 240 9.93 -27.83 -13.14
C GLN A 240 9.06 -28.16 -14.37
N SER A 241 7.84 -28.65 -14.16
CA SER A 241 6.92 -29.04 -15.25
C SER A 241 6.48 -27.84 -16.08
N GLU A 242 6.21 -26.71 -15.43
CA GLU A 242 5.72 -25.49 -16.07
C GLU A 242 6.85 -24.52 -16.49
N LYS A 243 8.10 -24.87 -16.17
CA LYS A 243 9.31 -24.05 -16.42
C LYS A 243 9.17 -22.63 -15.88
N ILE A 244 8.65 -22.49 -14.65
CA ILE A 244 8.40 -21.19 -14.02
C ILE A 244 9.74 -20.51 -13.70
N PRO A 245 9.98 -19.27 -14.17
CA PRO A 245 11.30 -18.64 -14.06
C PRO A 245 11.52 -17.87 -12.75
N ALA A 246 10.46 -17.53 -12.00
CA ALA A 246 10.56 -16.66 -10.83
C ALA A 246 9.57 -17.01 -9.73
N MET A 247 10.03 -16.84 -8.50
CA MET A 247 9.25 -16.88 -7.26
C MET A 247 9.29 -15.50 -6.61
N LEU A 248 8.13 -14.87 -6.40
CA LEU A 248 8.02 -13.58 -5.70
C LEU A 248 7.85 -13.83 -4.20
N VAL A 249 8.68 -13.19 -3.39
CA VAL A 249 8.70 -13.40 -1.94
C VAL A 249 8.73 -12.05 -1.24
N GLU A 250 7.79 -11.83 -0.33
CA GLU A 250 7.74 -10.63 0.48
C GLU A 250 8.89 -10.58 1.50
N PRO A 251 9.40 -9.39 1.88
CA PRO A 251 10.64 -9.24 2.65
C PRO A 251 10.55 -9.77 4.09
N TYR A 252 9.37 -9.99 4.62
CA TYR A 252 9.14 -10.46 5.98
C TYR A 252 9.04 -11.99 6.09
N PHE A 253 9.01 -12.72 4.99
CA PHE A 253 9.06 -14.19 5.01
C PHE A 253 10.49 -14.74 5.04
N ASP A 254 10.66 -15.90 5.69
CA ASP A 254 11.95 -16.61 5.72
C ASP A 254 12.30 -17.16 4.32
N LEU A 255 13.47 -16.78 3.84
CA LEU A 255 13.94 -17.19 2.52
C LEU A 255 14.49 -18.63 2.46
N LYS A 256 14.50 -19.40 3.55
CA LYS A 256 15.03 -20.78 3.55
C LYS A 256 14.28 -21.68 2.56
N THR A 257 12.94 -21.71 2.64
CA THR A 257 12.14 -22.52 1.74
C THR A 257 12.22 -22.04 0.28
N PRO A 258 12.06 -20.75 -0.05
CA PRO A 258 12.27 -20.25 -1.42
C PRO A 258 13.66 -20.57 -1.98
N ASN A 259 14.72 -20.37 -1.19
CA ASN A 259 16.08 -20.68 -1.61
C ASN A 259 16.30 -22.18 -1.82
N TYR A 260 15.72 -23.04 -0.96
CA TYR A 260 15.77 -24.48 -1.16
C TYR A 260 15.07 -24.87 -2.49
N ILE A 261 13.89 -24.34 -2.77
CA ILE A 261 13.18 -24.56 -4.06
C ILE A 261 14.06 -24.11 -5.23
N ALA A 262 14.71 -22.95 -5.13
CA ALA A 262 15.63 -22.44 -6.17
C ALA A 262 16.82 -23.39 -6.42
N THR A 263 17.35 -24.09 -5.39
CA THR A 263 18.42 -25.10 -5.60
C THR A 263 17.95 -26.34 -6.35
N LYS A 264 16.64 -26.59 -6.41
CA LYS A 264 16.03 -27.76 -7.07
C LYS A 264 15.42 -27.42 -8.42
N THR A 265 15.34 -26.14 -8.76
CA THR A 265 14.68 -25.64 -9.97
C THR A 265 15.54 -24.61 -10.67
N SER A 266 15.07 -24.06 -11.79
CA SER A 266 15.66 -22.88 -12.45
C SER A 266 15.06 -21.55 -12.01
N ALA A 267 14.05 -21.58 -11.13
CA ALA A 267 13.36 -20.39 -10.69
C ALA A 267 14.23 -19.51 -9.78
N LYS A 268 14.18 -18.21 -10.00
CA LYS A 268 14.89 -17.22 -9.18
C LYS A 268 13.99 -16.74 -8.06
N VAL A 269 14.57 -16.55 -6.86
CA VAL A 269 13.90 -15.85 -5.76
C VAL A 269 14.01 -14.36 -5.99
N VAL A 270 12.86 -13.68 -6.07
CA VAL A 270 12.76 -12.22 -6.25
C VAL A 270 12.09 -11.65 -5.02
N VAL A 271 12.84 -10.86 -4.23
CA VAL A 271 12.22 -10.13 -3.12
C VAL A 271 11.34 -9.02 -3.68
N PHE A 272 10.06 -9.09 -3.36
CA PHE A 272 9.01 -8.26 -3.90
C PHE A 272 8.30 -7.54 -2.74
N TYR A 273 8.26 -6.22 -2.79
CA TYR A 273 7.81 -5.40 -1.67
C TYR A 273 6.33 -5.07 -1.82
N PRO A 274 5.47 -5.42 -0.86
CA PRO A 274 4.04 -5.12 -0.96
C PRO A 274 3.72 -3.67 -0.56
N SER A 275 4.66 -2.96 0.08
CA SER A 275 4.37 -1.64 0.64
C SER A 275 5.53 -0.66 0.55
N VAL A 276 5.19 0.61 0.46
CA VAL A 276 6.11 1.76 0.58
C VAL A 276 6.92 1.64 1.87
N GLY A 277 8.20 2.01 1.83
CA GLY A 277 9.09 1.91 3.00
C GLY A 277 9.58 0.49 3.29
N GLY A 278 9.36 -0.46 2.39
CA GLY A 278 9.94 -1.80 2.48
C GLY A 278 11.47 -1.78 2.46
N THR A 279 12.07 -0.82 1.75
CA THR A 279 13.48 -0.42 1.83
C THR A 279 13.58 1.12 1.78
N PRO A 280 14.76 1.71 2.13
CA PRO A 280 14.95 3.16 2.05
C PRO A 280 14.76 3.77 0.66
N GLU A 281 14.90 2.99 -0.40
CA GLU A 281 14.73 3.40 -1.80
C GLU A 281 13.26 3.52 -2.19
N ILE A 282 12.36 2.78 -1.54
CA ILE A 282 10.91 2.81 -1.79
C ILE A 282 10.30 3.93 -0.95
N LYS A 283 10.39 5.16 -1.45
CA LYS A 283 10.01 6.38 -0.72
C LYS A 283 8.55 6.78 -0.89
N ASP A 284 7.94 6.38 -2.00
CA ASP A 284 6.58 6.73 -2.38
C ASP A 284 5.89 5.60 -3.16
N TYR A 285 4.60 5.78 -3.41
CA TYR A 285 3.78 4.82 -4.13
C TYR A 285 4.31 4.51 -5.55
N PHE A 286 4.97 5.47 -6.21
CA PHE A 286 5.53 5.26 -7.54
C PHE A 286 6.82 4.42 -7.49
N SER A 287 7.71 4.73 -6.55
CA SER A 287 8.97 4.01 -6.38
C SER A 287 8.77 2.56 -5.92
N LEU A 288 7.61 2.24 -5.31
CA LEU A 288 7.22 0.86 -5.02
C LEU A 288 7.10 0.03 -6.30
N PHE A 289 6.36 0.52 -7.29
CA PHE A 289 6.21 -0.16 -8.57
C PHE A 289 7.51 -0.16 -9.37
N ASP A 290 8.24 0.98 -9.42
CA ASP A 290 9.54 1.06 -10.09
C ASP A 290 10.48 -0.04 -9.59
N ARG A 291 10.62 -0.18 -8.26
CA ARG A 291 11.52 -1.16 -7.63
C ARG A 291 11.11 -2.60 -7.94
N ASN A 292 9.82 -2.90 -7.80
CA ASN A 292 9.29 -4.24 -8.00
C ASN A 292 9.39 -4.67 -9.47
N ILE A 293 8.99 -3.81 -10.39
CA ILE A 293 9.03 -4.09 -11.83
C ILE A 293 10.47 -4.26 -12.30
N ASP A 294 11.39 -3.40 -11.87
CA ASP A 294 12.80 -3.53 -12.24
C ASP A 294 13.42 -4.83 -11.69
N ALA A 295 13.07 -5.23 -10.46
CA ALA A 295 13.50 -6.51 -9.88
C ALA A 295 12.97 -7.70 -10.69
N PHE A 296 11.68 -7.68 -11.04
CA PHE A 296 11.04 -8.70 -11.86
C PHE A 296 11.68 -8.82 -13.23
N VAL A 297 11.79 -7.70 -13.96
CA VAL A 297 12.37 -7.66 -15.32
C VAL A 297 13.81 -8.18 -15.31
N ASN A 298 14.62 -7.81 -14.31
CA ASN A 298 16.01 -8.28 -14.20
C ASN A 298 16.08 -9.79 -13.93
N ALA A 299 15.18 -10.33 -13.10
CA ALA A 299 15.11 -11.77 -12.88
C ALA A 299 14.72 -12.52 -14.15
N MET A 300 13.74 -12.02 -14.89
CA MET A 300 13.25 -12.64 -16.12
C MET A 300 14.27 -12.63 -17.27
N LYS A 301 15.03 -11.52 -17.43
CA LYS A 301 16.06 -11.42 -18.48
C LYS A 301 17.24 -12.38 -18.26
N GLY A 302 17.60 -12.70 -17.06
CA GLY A 302 18.70 -13.63 -16.75
C GLY A 302 18.29 -15.10 -16.72
N SER A 303 17.09 -15.45 -17.18
CA SER A 303 16.54 -16.81 -17.23
C SER A 303 16.48 -17.39 -18.66
N LYS A 304 17.19 -16.75 -19.62
CA LYS A 304 17.35 -17.22 -21.01
C LYS A 304 18.58 -18.08 -21.17
#